data_742493538d7cc0015c56a8062c9b6236
#
_entry.id   742493538d7cc0015c56a8062c9b6236
#
_cell.length_a   1.000
_cell.length_b   1.000
_cell.length_c   1.000
_cell.angle_alpha   90.00
_cell.angle_beta   90.00
_cell.angle_gamma   90.00
#
_symmetry.space_group_name_H-M   'P 1'
#
loop_
_entity.id
_entity.type
_entity.pdbx_description
1 polymer ?
#
loop_
_entity_poly.entity_id
_entity_poly.type
_entity_poly.pdbx_seq_one_letter_code
_entity_poly.pdbx_strand_id
1 'polypeptide(L)'
;SFLAGCGISVDKTPFLIDALADYTDSDNLQRLNGAERDTYTAEGKPPPRNSPLLSESEVWDVYGWGSYRATFERSGCDRSFTIHGETTMLGNSLNLATAPAPVLKAAGLNDELIEDVVTARGDPVKVAERIAQNNALLGTGGMFGGAGGKQVQKVLRVTHRHPTGPWRMTY
;
A
#
# COMPACT_ATOMS: atom_id res chain seq x y z
N SER A 1 10.73 4.01 5.15
CA SER A 1 9.42 3.37 5.44
C SER A 1 8.33 4.00 4.60
N PHE A 2 7.45 3.18 4.03
CA PHE A 2 6.28 3.64 3.26
C PHE A 2 5.40 4.59 4.08
N LEU A 3 5.07 4.23 5.32
CA LEU A 3 4.23 5.05 6.20
C LEU A 3 4.83 6.45 6.45
N ALA A 4 6.15 6.54 6.62
CA ALA A 4 6.83 7.84 6.74
C ALA A 4 6.70 8.68 5.47
N GLY A 5 6.79 8.04 4.29
CA GLY A 5 6.55 8.68 3.00
C GLY A 5 5.12 9.21 2.84
N CYS A 6 4.16 8.61 3.55
CA CYS A 6 2.76 9.03 3.59
C CYS A 6 2.48 10.12 4.65
N GLY A 7 3.49 10.61 5.35
CA GLY A 7 3.33 11.65 6.38
C GLY A 7 3.00 11.10 7.78
N ILE A 8 3.20 9.81 7.99
CA ILE A 8 3.06 9.19 9.31
C ILE A 8 4.39 9.31 10.06
N SER A 9 4.35 9.80 11.27
CA SER A 9 5.53 9.90 12.12
C SER A 9 6.13 8.51 12.41
N VAL A 10 7.46 8.43 12.43
CA VAL A 10 8.19 7.17 12.57
C VAL A 10 7.87 6.46 13.89
N ASP A 11 7.62 7.22 14.96
CA ASP A 11 7.23 6.68 16.27
C ASP A 11 5.84 6.00 16.26
N LYS A 12 4.96 6.34 15.32
CA LYS A 12 3.63 5.72 15.15
C LYS A 12 3.64 4.49 14.26
N THR A 13 4.71 4.30 13.52
CA THR A 13 4.82 3.18 12.57
C THR A 13 4.69 1.81 13.25
N PRO A 14 5.38 1.50 14.36
CA PRO A 14 5.24 0.20 15.04
C PRO A 14 3.81 -0.06 15.50
N PHE A 15 3.15 0.96 16.07
CA PHE A 15 1.77 0.86 16.52
C PHE A 15 0.81 0.49 15.36
N LEU A 16 0.90 1.17 14.24
CA LEU A 16 0.02 0.89 13.08
C LEU A 16 0.28 -0.48 12.47
N ILE A 17 1.55 -0.91 12.41
CA ILE A 17 1.91 -2.24 11.88
C ILE A 17 1.41 -3.35 12.81
N ASP A 18 1.64 -3.23 14.12
CA ASP A 18 1.21 -4.23 15.10
C ASP A 18 -0.32 -4.33 15.14
N ALA A 19 -1.03 -3.20 15.13
CA ALA A 19 -2.49 -3.19 15.11
C ALA A 19 -3.08 -3.81 13.83
N LEU A 20 -2.45 -3.61 12.67
CA LEU A 20 -2.86 -4.26 11.42
C LEU A 20 -2.60 -5.76 11.46
N ALA A 21 -1.48 -6.18 12.03
CA ALA A 21 -1.12 -7.57 12.16
C ALA A 21 -2.10 -8.30 13.09
N ASP A 22 -2.43 -7.72 14.26
CA ASP A 22 -3.42 -8.29 15.21
C ASP A 22 -4.84 -8.33 14.60
N TYR A 23 -5.20 -7.33 13.78
CA TYR A 23 -6.49 -7.31 13.09
C TYR A 23 -6.65 -8.46 12.09
N THR A 24 -5.54 -8.91 11.48
CA THR A 24 -5.57 -9.83 10.34
C THR A 24 -5.09 -11.24 10.66
N ASP A 25 -4.43 -11.48 11.79
CA ASP A 25 -4.03 -12.84 12.19
C ASP A 25 -5.20 -13.62 12.82
N SER A 26 -4.98 -14.88 13.12
CA SER A 26 -6.08 -15.79 13.49
C SER A 26 -6.23 -16.00 14.99
N ASP A 27 -5.40 -15.33 15.80
CA ASP A 27 -5.43 -15.51 17.26
C ASP A 27 -5.88 -14.22 17.97
N ASN A 28 -5.72 -14.14 19.30
CA ASN A 28 -6.04 -12.97 20.10
C ASN A 28 -4.84 -12.59 20.99
N LEU A 29 -3.62 -12.83 20.52
CA LEU A 29 -2.39 -12.50 21.24
C LEU A 29 -1.93 -11.10 20.84
N GLN A 30 -2.26 -10.14 21.67
CA GLN A 30 -1.91 -8.74 21.41
C GLN A 30 -0.39 -8.53 21.31
N ARG A 31 0.08 -7.95 20.19
CA ARG A 31 1.44 -7.47 20.04
C ARG A 31 1.73 -6.30 20.95
N LEU A 32 3.01 -6.00 21.13
CA LEU A 32 3.45 -4.97 22.06
C LEU A 32 2.74 -3.62 21.86
N ASN A 33 2.55 -3.22 20.61
CA ASN A 33 1.89 -1.97 20.25
C ASN A 33 0.56 -2.21 19.51
N GLY A 34 0.05 -3.43 19.52
CA GLY A 34 -1.11 -3.83 18.77
C GLY A 34 -2.42 -3.63 19.51
N ALA A 35 -3.50 -4.15 18.95
CA ALA A 35 -4.84 -4.04 19.52
C ALA A 35 -5.67 -5.27 19.17
N GLU A 36 -6.17 -5.93 20.20
CA GLU A 36 -7.03 -7.08 20.13
C GLU A 36 -8.45 -6.80 20.61
N ARG A 37 -9.30 -7.80 20.64
CA ARG A 37 -10.72 -7.73 21.01
C ARG A 37 -10.99 -6.82 22.20
N ASP A 38 -10.22 -6.93 23.28
CA ASP A 38 -10.46 -6.17 24.50
C ASP A 38 -10.27 -4.68 24.28
N THR A 39 -9.26 -4.29 23.49
CA THR A 39 -8.99 -2.90 23.12
C THR A 39 -10.14 -2.30 22.30
N TYR A 40 -10.64 -3.04 21.32
CA TYR A 40 -11.77 -2.59 20.50
C TYR A 40 -13.05 -2.48 21.33
N THR A 41 -13.32 -3.48 22.16
CA THR A 41 -14.52 -3.51 23.01
C THR A 41 -14.52 -2.36 24.02
N ALA A 42 -13.37 -2.03 24.60
CA ALA A 42 -13.24 -0.89 25.54
C ALA A 42 -13.60 0.46 24.89
N GLU A 43 -13.42 0.58 23.57
CA GLU A 43 -13.81 1.77 22.81
C GLU A 43 -15.20 1.66 22.15
N GLY A 44 -15.95 0.60 22.42
CA GLY A 44 -17.26 0.36 21.83
C GLY A 44 -17.19 0.09 20.31
N LYS A 45 -16.05 -0.38 19.81
CA LYS A 45 -15.85 -0.75 18.40
C LYS A 45 -16.06 -2.25 18.19
N PRO A 46 -16.46 -2.66 16.98
CA PRO A 46 -16.46 -4.06 16.59
C PRO A 46 -15.06 -4.67 16.79
N PRO A 47 -14.95 -5.90 17.30
CA PRO A 47 -13.66 -6.57 17.48
C PRO A 47 -12.98 -6.83 16.13
N PRO A 48 -11.65 -7.05 16.12
CA PRO A 48 -10.93 -7.42 14.92
C PRO A 48 -11.48 -8.70 14.33
N ARG A 49 -11.37 -8.84 13.03
CA ARG A 49 -11.91 -10.00 12.31
C ARG A 49 -11.08 -11.27 12.47
N ASN A 50 -9.82 -11.13 12.86
CA ASN A 50 -8.83 -12.22 12.93
C ASN A 50 -8.76 -13.00 11.60
N SER A 51 -8.77 -12.27 10.49
CA SER A 51 -8.70 -12.79 9.14
C SER A 51 -8.29 -11.70 8.14
N PRO A 52 -7.74 -12.07 6.97
CA PRO A 52 -7.32 -11.10 5.97
C PRO A 52 -8.41 -10.07 5.64
N LEU A 53 -8.00 -8.84 5.32
CA LEU A 53 -8.91 -7.77 4.91
C LEU A 53 -9.72 -8.20 3.68
N LEU A 54 -11.02 -7.88 3.66
CA LEU A 54 -11.92 -8.15 2.53
C LEU A 54 -11.93 -7.03 1.51
N SER A 55 -11.60 -5.81 1.93
CA SER A 55 -11.52 -4.64 1.06
C SER A 55 -10.40 -3.70 1.51
N GLU A 56 -9.90 -2.90 0.59
CA GLU A 56 -8.89 -1.90 0.91
C GLU A 56 -9.41 -0.84 1.90
N SER A 57 -10.71 -0.58 1.90
CA SER A 57 -11.34 0.38 2.82
C SER A 57 -11.42 -0.13 4.26
N GLU A 58 -11.37 -1.43 4.47
CA GLU A 58 -11.41 -2.05 5.79
C GLU A 58 -10.17 -1.70 6.65
N VAL A 59 -9.07 -1.29 6.01
CA VAL A 59 -7.89 -0.81 6.73
C VAL A 59 -8.20 0.35 7.68
N TRP A 60 -9.23 1.14 7.39
CA TRP A 60 -9.65 2.27 8.23
C TRP A 60 -10.42 1.85 9.49
N ASP A 61 -10.86 0.59 9.57
CA ASP A 61 -11.50 0.00 10.73
C ASP A 61 -10.46 -0.57 11.71
N VAL A 62 -9.22 -0.77 11.24
CA VAL A 62 -8.10 -1.19 12.07
C VAL A 62 -7.79 -0.12 13.12
N TYR A 63 -7.51 -0.57 14.35
CA TYR A 63 -7.26 0.30 15.50
C TYR A 63 -6.19 1.35 15.20
N GLY A 64 -6.53 2.61 15.40
CA GLY A 64 -5.67 3.76 15.15
C GLY A 64 -5.56 4.19 13.68
N TRP A 65 -5.76 3.33 12.70
CA TRP A 65 -5.59 3.66 11.27
C TRP A 65 -6.59 4.71 10.79
N GLY A 66 -7.85 4.65 11.24
CA GLY A 66 -8.89 5.61 10.87
C GLY A 66 -8.52 7.06 11.14
N SER A 67 -7.73 7.32 12.19
CA SER A 67 -7.25 8.67 12.55
C SER A 67 -6.31 9.28 11.50
N TYR A 68 -5.65 8.45 10.68
CA TYR A 68 -4.71 8.88 9.66
C TYR A 68 -5.31 8.90 8.25
N ARG A 69 -6.57 8.53 8.09
CA ARG A 69 -7.22 8.46 6.77
C ARG A 69 -7.05 9.74 5.96
N ALA A 70 -7.33 10.90 6.54
CA ALA A 70 -7.16 12.19 5.86
C ALA A 70 -5.69 12.49 5.47
N THR A 71 -4.73 11.98 6.23
CA THR A 71 -3.30 12.12 5.92
C THR A 71 -2.92 11.26 4.71
N PHE A 72 -3.40 10.02 4.65
CA PHE A 72 -3.21 9.14 3.51
C PHE A 72 -3.88 9.68 2.23
N GLU A 73 -5.10 10.22 2.35
CA GLU A 73 -5.81 10.83 1.21
C GLU A 73 -5.06 12.05 0.66
N ARG A 74 -4.55 12.92 1.52
CA ARG A 74 -3.77 14.10 1.12
C ARG A 74 -2.44 13.76 0.45
N SER A 75 -1.78 12.70 0.91
CA SER A 75 -0.50 12.23 0.33
C SER A 75 -0.68 11.34 -0.90
N GLY A 76 -1.91 10.94 -1.24
CA GLY A 76 -2.21 9.98 -2.30
C GLY A 76 -1.84 8.55 -1.96
N CYS A 77 -1.48 8.27 -0.71
CA CYS A 77 -1.13 6.94 -0.24
C CYS A 77 -2.33 6.02 -0.07
N ASP A 78 -3.54 6.56 0.04
CA ASP A 78 -4.80 5.80 0.10
C ASP A 78 -4.99 4.86 -1.10
N ARG A 79 -4.37 5.18 -2.23
CA ARG A 79 -4.40 4.38 -3.48
C ARG A 79 -3.26 3.37 -3.57
N SER A 80 -2.41 3.29 -2.58
CA SER A 80 -1.22 2.44 -2.56
C SER A 80 -1.44 1.11 -1.83
N PHE A 81 -2.63 0.90 -1.28
CA PHE A 81 -3.01 -0.37 -0.68
C PHE A 81 -3.66 -1.29 -1.71
N THR A 82 -3.37 -2.56 -1.60
CA THR A 82 -4.08 -3.61 -2.30
C THR A 82 -4.19 -4.85 -1.42
N ILE A 83 -5.34 -5.47 -1.41
CA ILE A 83 -5.57 -6.77 -0.79
C ILE A 83 -5.36 -7.92 -1.79
N HIS A 84 -5.21 -7.60 -3.07
CA HIS A 84 -4.99 -8.55 -4.16
C HIS A 84 -3.48 -8.64 -4.47
N GLY A 85 -2.71 -9.14 -3.52
CA GLY A 85 -1.29 -9.40 -3.71
C GLY A 85 -1.03 -10.90 -3.75
N GLU A 86 -0.67 -11.45 -4.89
CA GLU A 86 -0.03 -12.76 -4.89
C GLU A 86 1.39 -12.60 -4.35
N THR A 87 1.64 -13.15 -3.17
CA THR A 87 3.00 -13.32 -2.68
C THR A 87 3.66 -14.43 -3.50
N THR A 88 4.16 -14.08 -4.67
CA THR A 88 4.96 -15.02 -5.43
C THR A 88 6.32 -15.17 -4.76
N MET A 89 6.78 -16.39 -4.56
CA MET A 89 8.12 -16.70 -4.00
C MET A 89 9.29 -16.14 -4.84
N LEU A 90 9.00 -15.48 -5.94
CA LEU A 90 9.98 -14.90 -6.89
C LEU A 90 10.29 -13.42 -6.63
N GLY A 91 10.03 -12.92 -5.42
CA GLY A 91 10.29 -11.54 -5.03
C GLY A 91 9.24 -10.59 -5.58
N ASN A 92 8.70 -9.76 -4.72
CA ASN A 92 7.78 -8.67 -5.11
C ASN A 92 8.55 -7.65 -5.94
N SER A 93 8.63 -7.85 -7.25
CA SER A 93 9.17 -6.84 -8.13
C SER A 93 8.17 -5.69 -8.23
N LEU A 94 8.57 -4.53 -7.76
CA LEU A 94 7.79 -3.32 -7.87
C LEU A 94 7.56 -2.97 -9.34
N ASN A 95 6.31 -2.84 -9.75
CA ASN A 95 5.99 -2.40 -11.11
C ASN A 95 6.10 -0.87 -11.19
N LEU A 96 7.24 -0.38 -11.67
CA LEU A 96 7.54 1.05 -11.76
C LEU A 96 6.58 1.80 -12.70
N ALA A 97 6.03 1.12 -13.71
CA ALA A 97 5.09 1.74 -14.64
C ALA A 97 3.73 2.09 -14.00
N THR A 98 3.36 1.42 -12.91
CA THR A 98 2.05 1.60 -12.27
C THR A 98 2.11 2.00 -10.80
N ALA A 99 3.25 1.81 -10.13
CA ALA A 99 3.38 2.08 -8.71
C ALA A 99 3.17 3.58 -8.39
N PRO A 100 2.33 3.94 -7.41
CA PRO A 100 2.15 5.32 -6.98
C PRO A 100 3.47 5.97 -6.51
N ALA A 101 3.59 7.29 -6.65
CA ALA A 101 4.79 8.02 -6.24
C ALA A 101 5.24 7.74 -4.79
N PRO A 102 4.33 7.66 -3.78
CA PRO A 102 4.73 7.30 -2.42
C PRO A 102 5.37 5.92 -2.29
N VAL A 103 4.93 4.96 -3.12
CA VAL A 103 5.51 3.61 -3.16
C VAL A 103 6.91 3.64 -3.78
N LEU A 104 7.08 4.40 -4.87
CA LEU A 104 8.40 4.61 -5.50
C LEU A 104 9.38 5.27 -4.52
N LYS A 105 8.93 6.26 -3.77
CA LYS A 105 9.72 6.93 -2.74
C LYS A 105 10.11 5.98 -1.59
N ALA A 106 9.18 5.16 -1.15
CA ALA A 106 9.44 4.13 -0.14
C ALA A 106 10.43 3.05 -0.62
N ALA A 107 10.47 2.79 -1.93
CA ALA A 107 11.43 1.90 -2.57
C ALA A 107 12.82 2.52 -2.76
N GLY A 108 13.00 3.80 -2.39
CA GLY A 108 14.28 4.47 -2.40
C GLY A 108 14.56 5.33 -3.63
N LEU A 109 13.56 5.56 -4.51
CA LEU A 109 13.73 6.49 -5.62
C LEU A 109 13.72 7.93 -5.08
N ASN A 110 14.58 8.78 -5.64
CA ASN A 110 14.54 10.22 -5.37
C ASN A 110 13.41 10.91 -6.13
N ASP A 111 13.07 12.14 -5.75
CA ASP A 111 11.93 12.86 -6.32
C ASP A 111 12.09 13.13 -7.83
N GLU A 112 13.30 13.41 -8.30
CA GLU A 112 13.62 13.62 -9.73
C GLU A 112 13.35 12.35 -10.55
N LEU A 113 13.82 11.20 -10.09
CA LEU A 113 13.60 9.93 -10.77
C LEU A 113 12.13 9.50 -10.73
N ILE A 114 11.42 9.82 -9.64
CA ILE A 114 9.98 9.59 -9.55
C ILE A 114 9.23 10.40 -10.61
N GLU A 115 9.58 11.68 -10.79
CA GLU A 115 8.97 12.55 -11.79
C GLU A 115 9.25 12.05 -13.21
N ASP A 116 10.48 11.64 -13.49
CA ASP A 116 10.89 11.03 -14.76
C ASP A 116 10.09 9.76 -15.08
N VAL A 117 9.99 8.85 -14.12
CA VAL A 117 9.23 7.60 -14.27
C VAL A 117 7.74 7.86 -14.46
N VAL A 118 7.17 8.78 -13.69
CA VAL A 118 5.74 9.14 -13.79
C VAL A 118 5.43 9.79 -15.15
N THR A 119 6.32 10.66 -15.64
CA THR A 119 6.17 11.32 -16.94
C THR A 119 6.30 10.32 -18.10
N ALA A 120 7.18 9.32 -17.97
CA ALA A 120 7.41 8.31 -18.98
C ALA A 120 6.34 7.20 -19.05
N ARG A 121 5.36 7.17 -18.15
CA ARG A 121 4.38 6.06 -17.99
C ARG A 121 3.56 5.71 -19.22
N GLY A 122 3.40 6.63 -20.15
CA GLY A 122 2.73 6.35 -21.43
C GLY A 122 3.58 5.54 -22.42
N ASP A 123 4.88 5.38 -22.16
CA ASP A 123 5.83 4.75 -23.06
C ASP A 123 6.71 3.74 -22.26
N PRO A 124 6.40 2.43 -22.36
CA PRO A 124 7.14 1.39 -21.61
C PRO A 124 8.64 1.34 -21.97
N VAL A 125 9.00 1.73 -23.19
CA VAL A 125 10.41 1.75 -23.62
C VAL A 125 11.16 2.84 -22.89
N LYS A 126 10.60 4.05 -22.83
CA LYS A 126 11.20 5.17 -22.07
C LYS A 126 11.32 4.87 -20.59
N VAL A 127 10.30 4.24 -19.99
CA VAL A 127 10.38 3.80 -18.59
C VAL A 127 11.56 2.84 -18.41
N ALA A 128 11.71 1.84 -19.28
CA ALA A 128 12.80 0.86 -19.20
C ALA A 128 14.18 1.52 -19.39
N GLU A 129 14.32 2.45 -20.31
CA GLU A 129 15.54 3.21 -20.55
C GLU A 129 15.94 4.07 -19.33
N ARG A 130 14.99 4.78 -18.72
CA ARG A 130 15.22 5.58 -17.50
C ARG A 130 15.64 4.73 -16.33
N ILE A 131 15.01 3.57 -16.16
CA ILE A 131 15.38 2.60 -15.13
C ILE A 131 16.80 2.08 -15.37
N ALA A 132 17.14 1.72 -16.59
CA ALA A 132 18.46 1.19 -16.94
C ALA A 132 19.57 2.24 -16.69
N GLN A 133 19.35 3.49 -17.07
CA GLN A 133 20.26 4.60 -16.83
C GLN A 133 20.50 4.84 -15.32
N ASN A 134 19.48 4.66 -14.50
CA ASN A 134 19.57 4.89 -13.04
C ASN A 134 20.03 3.66 -12.26
N ASN A 135 19.80 2.43 -12.74
CA ASN A 135 20.37 1.22 -12.13
C ASN A 135 21.90 1.23 -12.16
N ALA A 136 22.51 1.87 -13.14
CA ALA A 136 23.95 2.10 -13.17
C ALA A 136 24.45 3.02 -12.03
N LEU A 137 23.58 3.91 -11.54
CA LEU A 137 23.87 4.84 -10.43
C LEU A 137 23.57 4.24 -9.05
N LEU A 138 22.58 3.35 -8.96
CA LEU A 138 22.10 2.80 -7.68
C LEU A 138 22.89 1.55 -7.22
N GLY A 139 23.78 0.98 -8.03
CA GLY A 139 24.70 -0.11 -7.64
C GLY A 139 24.02 -1.37 -7.05
N THR A 140 22.71 -1.46 -7.15
CA THR A 140 21.93 -2.52 -6.51
C THR A 140 21.44 -3.55 -7.52
N GLY A 141 22.13 -4.67 -7.55
CA GLY A 141 21.63 -5.84 -8.24
C GLY A 141 20.25 -6.24 -7.70
N GLY A 142 19.27 -6.23 -8.59
CA GLY A 142 18.16 -7.17 -8.47
C GLY A 142 16.87 -6.74 -7.81
N MET A 143 16.66 -5.52 -7.33
CA MET A 143 15.40 -5.15 -6.65
C MET A 143 14.32 -4.62 -7.62
N PHE A 144 14.71 -4.23 -8.82
CA PHE A 144 13.79 -3.78 -9.85
C PHE A 144 13.73 -4.83 -10.96
N GLY A 145 12.72 -5.67 -10.91
CA GLY A 145 12.44 -6.61 -11.98
C GLY A 145 12.25 -5.86 -13.29
N GLY A 146 13.07 -6.18 -14.28
CA GLY A 146 13.00 -5.60 -15.61
C GLY A 146 11.59 -5.69 -16.19
N ALA A 147 11.30 -4.84 -17.15
CA ALA A 147 10.05 -4.79 -17.93
C ALA A 147 9.81 -6.07 -18.79
N GLY A 148 10.22 -7.23 -18.30
CA GLY A 148 10.03 -8.54 -18.89
C GLY A 148 8.62 -9.06 -18.61
N GLY A 149 7.79 -9.06 -19.65
CA GLY A 149 6.38 -9.42 -19.62
C GLY A 149 6.07 -10.73 -18.91
N LYS A 150 5.55 -10.64 -17.71
CA LYS A 150 4.68 -11.65 -17.12
C LYS A 150 3.30 -11.05 -16.95
N GLN A 151 2.30 -11.87 -17.20
CA GLN A 151 0.88 -11.51 -17.19
C GLN A 151 0.57 -10.50 -16.08
N VAL A 152 0.27 -9.30 -16.50
CA VAL A 152 -0.28 -8.28 -15.62
C VAL A 152 -1.68 -8.76 -15.27
N GLN A 153 -1.89 -9.21 -14.04
CA GLN A 153 -3.23 -9.35 -13.52
C GLN A 153 -3.86 -7.96 -13.56
N LYS A 154 -4.75 -7.75 -14.52
CA LYS A 154 -5.50 -6.50 -14.62
C LYS A 154 -6.60 -6.55 -13.57
N VAL A 155 -6.37 -5.91 -12.45
CA VAL A 155 -7.45 -5.65 -11.48
C VAL A 155 -8.25 -4.48 -12.00
N LEU A 156 -9.48 -4.74 -12.44
CA LEU A 156 -10.41 -3.70 -12.85
C LEU A 156 -11.21 -3.25 -11.63
N ARG A 157 -10.92 -2.05 -11.13
CA ARG A 157 -11.76 -1.43 -10.11
C ARG A 157 -12.94 -0.74 -10.78
N VAL A 158 -14.12 -1.31 -10.66
CA VAL A 158 -15.38 -0.66 -11.08
C VAL A 158 -16.01 0.01 -9.87
N THR A 159 -16.03 1.34 -9.85
CA THR A 159 -16.72 2.11 -8.82
C THR A 159 -18.07 2.57 -9.37
N HIS A 160 -19.16 1.95 -8.90
CA HIS A 160 -20.50 2.39 -9.22
C HIS A 160 -20.99 3.38 -8.14
N ARG A 161 -21.32 4.60 -8.55
CA ARG A 161 -21.92 5.61 -7.66
C ARG A 161 -23.43 5.52 -7.80
N HIS A 162 -24.13 5.12 -6.73
CA HIS A 162 -25.59 5.14 -6.72
C HIS A 162 -26.09 6.59 -6.81
N PRO A 163 -27.04 6.91 -7.72
CA PRO A 163 -27.45 8.30 -7.97
C PRO A 163 -28.18 8.96 -6.78
N THR A 164 -28.72 8.18 -5.84
CA THR A 164 -29.54 8.68 -4.73
C THR A 164 -29.04 8.28 -3.34
N GLY A 165 -27.85 7.69 -3.21
CA GLY A 165 -27.38 7.18 -1.92
C GLY A 165 -25.87 7.32 -1.69
N PRO A 166 -25.46 7.26 -0.42
CA PRO A 166 -24.05 7.32 -0.03
C PRO A 166 -23.27 6.03 -0.35
N TRP A 167 -23.93 5.00 -0.89
CA TRP A 167 -23.36 3.68 -1.11
C TRP A 167 -22.44 3.67 -2.33
N ARG A 168 -21.21 3.26 -2.10
CA ARG A 168 -20.26 2.89 -3.16
C ARG A 168 -20.13 1.38 -3.14
N MET A 169 -20.48 0.70 -4.22
CA MET A 169 -20.04 -0.67 -4.46
C MET A 169 -18.78 -0.63 -5.30
N THR A 170 -17.72 -1.31 -4.83
CA THR A 170 -16.49 -1.51 -5.58
C THR A 170 -16.37 -3.01 -5.84
N TYR A 171 -16.30 -3.39 -7.10
CA TYR A 171 -16.11 -4.78 -7.55
C TYR A 171 -14.76 -4.93 -8.19
#